data_232fdb0424640ea08437a6bda4bf7aeb
#
_entry.id   232fdb0424640ea08437a6bda4bf7aeb
#
_cell.length_a   1.000
_cell.length_b   1.000
_cell.length_c   1.000
_cell.angle_alpha   90.00
_cell.angle_beta   90.00
_cell.angle_gamma   90.00
#
_symmetry.space_group_name_H-M   'P 1'
#
loop_
_entity.id
_entity.type
_entity.pdbx_description
1 polymer ?
#
loop_
_entity_poly.entity_id
_entity_poly.type
_entity_poly.pdbx_seq_one_letter_code
_entity_poly.pdbx_strand_id
1 'polypeptide(L)'
;MTTLSKKQRKMRNRILIAAALLVLVKLLPLTGWVRGLCCLAPYFIIGYDVLRKAALGIVNGQVFDENFLMALATVGAYATGEFDEAVFVMLFYQTGELFQDYAVGKSRTSIAALMDIRPDTANLETENGLETVDPEDVAVGSVIVVKPGERVPLDGTVLEGSSTLDTAALTGEALPRSIRVGDDIISGCVNLTGLLRVTVTKPCEESTVSKILELVENSSEKKAVSEQFITRFAKYYTPCVVYAALALFLIPTVLLAVLPTLPGFLAGTVWTDWLHRALTFLVISCPCALVISVPLSFFGGIGGASKCGILVKGGNYLEALAKADTVVFDKTGTLTKGTFAVSAIHPEAGFEADQVLEYAALAEQYSTHPIAVSLREACKSGMDRSRVSNVEEIAGHGIMAEVDGKRVGVGNSRLMERQSVNWLPCELPGTIVHVTIDGFYAGHIVIADQPKPDAKEAIVQLKAMGVKKTVMLTGDTKEVAHTVADALGLDEYHAELLPADKVTRVEELLKQETGKLAFVGDGINDAPVLTRADIGIAMGGLGSDAAIEAADIVLMDDQPTKIAVAIRIARKTVRIVRENIVFALTVKAIVLVMGALGRAPMWLAVFADVGVAFLAILNAMRCLYTEKDKK
;
A
#
# COMPACT_ATOMS: atom_id res chain seq x y z
N MET A 1 20.54 -18.21 4.65
CA MET A 1 20.99 -18.35 3.23
C MET A 1 19.82 -18.87 2.43
N THR A 2 19.17 -18.02 1.66
CA THR A 2 18.02 -18.40 0.82
C THR A 2 18.47 -19.34 -0.29
N THR A 3 17.91 -20.53 -0.31
CA THR A 3 18.26 -21.57 -1.29
C THR A 3 17.74 -21.20 -2.65
N LEU A 4 18.63 -21.15 -3.65
CA LEU A 4 18.28 -20.96 -5.05
C LEU A 4 17.19 -21.95 -5.51
N SER A 5 16.20 -21.49 -6.28
CA SER A 5 15.18 -22.35 -6.86
C SER A 5 15.80 -23.41 -7.79
N LYS A 6 15.06 -24.52 -8.07
CA LYS A 6 15.53 -25.56 -9.00
C LYS A 6 15.92 -24.98 -10.38
N LYS A 7 15.15 -24.01 -10.89
CA LYS A 7 15.40 -23.31 -12.16
C LYS A 7 16.71 -22.51 -12.08
N GLN A 8 16.89 -21.72 -11.02
CA GLN A 8 18.09 -20.90 -10.79
C GLN A 8 19.36 -21.74 -10.61
N ARG A 9 19.29 -22.87 -9.91
CA ARG A 9 20.42 -23.82 -9.79
C ARG A 9 20.83 -24.39 -11.14
N LYS A 10 19.86 -24.77 -11.99
CA LYS A 10 20.13 -25.28 -13.35
C LYS A 10 20.82 -24.20 -14.20
N MET A 11 20.35 -22.97 -14.13
CA MET A 11 20.92 -21.83 -14.88
C MET A 11 22.35 -21.53 -14.41
N ARG A 12 22.58 -21.44 -13.09
CA ARG A 12 23.94 -21.27 -12.50
C ARG A 12 24.91 -22.35 -13.01
N ASN A 13 24.50 -23.62 -12.98
CA ASN A 13 25.35 -24.73 -13.41
C ASN A 13 25.70 -24.61 -14.90
N ARG A 14 24.75 -24.20 -15.75
CA ARG A 14 25.01 -23.95 -17.20
C ARG A 14 25.99 -22.82 -17.40
N ILE A 15 25.86 -21.71 -16.64
CA ILE A 15 26.80 -20.58 -16.67
C ILE A 15 28.21 -21.05 -16.30
N LEU A 16 28.37 -21.81 -15.21
CA LEU A 16 29.67 -22.31 -14.76
C LEU A 16 30.30 -23.26 -15.79
N ILE A 17 29.52 -24.18 -16.38
CA ILE A 17 30.01 -25.14 -17.39
C ILE A 17 30.43 -24.37 -18.66
N ALA A 18 29.63 -23.44 -19.15
CA ALA A 18 29.95 -22.69 -20.36
C ALA A 18 31.16 -21.76 -20.14
N ALA A 19 31.29 -21.14 -18.96
CA ALA A 19 32.46 -20.34 -18.61
C ALA A 19 33.72 -21.17 -18.54
N ALA A 20 33.68 -22.36 -17.92
CA ALA A 20 34.83 -23.28 -17.86
C ALA A 20 35.25 -23.74 -19.25
N LEU A 21 34.28 -24.09 -20.11
CA LEU A 21 34.57 -24.48 -21.50
C LEU A 21 35.16 -23.31 -22.31
N LEU A 22 34.64 -22.09 -22.15
CA LEU A 22 35.20 -20.91 -22.82
C LEU A 22 36.66 -20.67 -22.41
N VAL A 23 36.96 -20.74 -21.11
CA VAL A 23 38.31 -20.62 -20.59
C VAL A 23 39.24 -21.71 -21.17
N LEU A 24 38.74 -22.95 -21.22
CA LEU A 24 39.48 -24.07 -21.80
C LEU A 24 39.81 -23.83 -23.30
N VAL A 25 38.82 -23.40 -24.10
CA VAL A 25 39.00 -23.06 -25.52
C VAL A 25 40.01 -21.92 -25.68
N LYS A 26 39.98 -20.93 -24.78
CA LYS A 26 40.89 -19.78 -24.82
C LYS A 26 42.36 -20.14 -24.48
N LEU A 27 42.57 -21.15 -23.64
CA LEU A 27 43.90 -21.65 -23.25
C LEU A 27 44.52 -22.54 -24.33
N LEU A 28 43.72 -23.11 -25.24
CA LEU A 28 44.19 -23.92 -26.33
C LEU A 28 44.62 -23.04 -27.51
N PRO A 29 45.76 -23.32 -28.18
CA PRO A 29 46.25 -22.55 -29.31
C PRO A 29 45.46 -22.83 -30.61
N LEU A 30 44.13 -22.70 -30.55
CA LEU A 30 43.21 -22.95 -31.65
C LEU A 30 43.02 -21.67 -32.47
N THR A 31 43.06 -21.78 -33.79
CA THR A 31 42.87 -20.67 -34.71
C THR A 31 41.79 -20.95 -35.76
N GLY A 32 41.21 -19.90 -36.32
CA GLY A 32 40.23 -19.97 -37.39
C GLY A 32 38.98 -20.78 -37.07
N TRP A 33 38.49 -21.54 -38.04
CA TRP A 33 37.25 -22.30 -37.93
C TRP A 33 37.22 -23.40 -36.87
N VAL A 34 38.41 -23.96 -36.52
CA VAL A 34 38.52 -24.97 -35.45
C VAL A 34 38.14 -24.35 -34.10
N ARG A 35 38.58 -23.12 -33.85
CA ARG A 35 38.21 -22.34 -32.67
C ARG A 35 36.69 -22.09 -32.65
N GLY A 36 36.12 -21.72 -33.82
CA GLY A 36 34.67 -21.56 -33.97
C GLY A 36 33.91 -22.83 -33.61
N LEU A 37 34.30 -23.99 -34.16
CA LEU A 37 33.66 -25.26 -33.82
C LEU A 37 33.71 -25.59 -32.32
N CYS A 38 34.82 -25.32 -31.65
CA CYS A 38 34.95 -25.52 -30.21
C CYS A 38 34.12 -24.52 -29.41
N CYS A 39 33.92 -23.29 -29.87
CA CYS A 39 33.04 -22.29 -29.23
C CYS A 39 31.56 -22.58 -29.41
N LEU A 40 31.13 -23.43 -30.35
CA LEU A 40 29.72 -23.85 -30.49
C LEU A 40 29.18 -24.54 -29.23
N ALA A 41 30.00 -25.39 -28.59
CA ALA A 41 29.57 -26.12 -27.41
C ALA A 41 29.18 -25.17 -26.24
N PRO A 42 30.07 -24.26 -25.76
CA PRO A 42 29.67 -23.32 -24.71
C PRO A 42 28.54 -22.36 -25.17
N TYR A 43 28.52 -21.95 -26.45
CA TYR A 43 27.47 -21.08 -27.00
C TYR A 43 26.07 -21.73 -26.91
N PHE A 44 25.93 -22.97 -27.36
CA PHE A 44 24.63 -23.65 -27.25
C PHE A 44 24.27 -24.05 -25.83
N ILE A 45 25.23 -24.41 -24.99
CA ILE A 45 24.96 -24.70 -23.56
C ILE A 45 24.34 -23.50 -22.88
N ILE A 46 24.85 -22.30 -23.11
CA ILE A 46 24.38 -21.09 -22.45
C ILE A 46 23.23 -20.41 -23.19
N GLY A 47 23.26 -20.40 -24.54
CA GLY A 47 22.36 -19.63 -25.39
C GLY A 47 21.08 -20.35 -25.83
N TYR A 48 20.94 -21.67 -25.61
CA TYR A 48 19.79 -22.46 -26.10
C TYR A 48 18.43 -21.84 -25.78
N ASP A 49 18.25 -21.37 -24.55
CA ASP A 49 16.96 -20.81 -24.10
C ASP A 49 16.64 -19.50 -24.82
N VAL A 50 17.65 -18.64 -25.01
CA VAL A 50 17.51 -17.35 -25.70
C VAL A 50 17.20 -17.58 -27.17
N LEU A 51 17.95 -18.46 -27.83
CA LEU A 51 17.75 -18.80 -29.25
C LEU A 51 16.36 -19.41 -29.48
N ARG A 52 15.93 -20.32 -28.60
CA ARG A 52 14.59 -20.93 -28.68
C ARG A 52 13.49 -19.89 -28.49
N LYS A 53 13.61 -19.01 -27.48
CA LYS A 53 12.63 -17.94 -27.24
C LYS A 53 12.57 -16.97 -28.42
N ALA A 54 13.73 -16.57 -28.97
CA ALA A 54 13.81 -15.72 -30.16
C ALA A 54 13.09 -16.36 -31.37
N ALA A 55 13.35 -17.64 -31.63
CA ALA A 55 12.69 -18.37 -32.71
C ALA A 55 11.17 -18.47 -32.52
N LEU A 56 10.71 -18.75 -31.29
CA LEU A 56 9.28 -18.80 -30.97
C LEU A 56 8.64 -17.40 -31.04
N GLY A 57 9.35 -16.34 -30.65
CA GLY A 57 8.91 -14.96 -30.77
C GLY A 57 8.64 -14.56 -32.23
N ILE A 58 9.54 -14.95 -33.15
CA ILE A 58 9.35 -14.73 -34.60
C ILE A 58 8.08 -15.44 -35.08
N VAL A 59 7.88 -16.72 -34.72
CA VAL A 59 6.71 -17.50 -35.14
C VAL A 59 5.41 -16.90 -34.61
N ASN A 60 5.43 -16.33 -33.38
CA ASN A 60 4.27 -15.72 -32.73
C ASN A 60 4.06 -14.25 -33.11
N GLY A 61 4.84 -13.68 -34.05
CA GLY A 61 4.73 -12.29 -34.48
C GLY A 61 5.29 -11.24 -33.49
N GLN A 62 6.01 -11.69 -32.46
CA GLN A 62 6.70 -10.84 -31.47
C GLN A 62 8.18 -10.70 -31.84
N VAL A 63 8.45 -10.08 -32.97
CA VAL A 63 9.78 -10.09 -33.62
C VAL A 63 10.82 -9.20 -32.92
N PHE A 64 10.41 -8.23 -32.07
CA PHE A 64 11.32 -7.23 -31.51
C PHE A 64 11.43 -7.33 -29.98
N ASP A 65 11.53 -8.56 -29.45
CA ASP A 65 11.82 -8.78 -28.04
C ASP A 65 13.33 -8.78 -27.74
N GLU A 66 13.68 -8.75 -26.46
CA GLU A 66 15.07 -8.77 -26.00
C GLU A 66 15.82 -10.03 -26.40
N ASN A 67 15.15 -11.19 -26.41
CA ASN A 67 15.75 -12.47 -26.80
C ASN A 67 16.12 -12.49 -28.30
N PHE A 68 15.26 -11.87 -29.14
CA PHE A 68 15.54 -11.71 -30.57
C PHE A 68 16.74 -10.82 -30.80
N LEU A 69 16.83 -9.66 -30.12
CA LEU A 69 17.97 -8.75 -30.27
C LEU A 69 19.28 -9.41 -29.84
N MET A 70 19.26 -10.13 -28.71
CA MET A 70 20.45 -10.87 -28.23
C MET A 70 20.83 -12.03 -29.15
N ALA A 71 19.87 -12.78 -29.66
CA ALA A 71 20.12 -13.86 -30.63
C ALA A 71 20.72 -13.29 -31.91
N LEU A 72 20.13 -12.22 -32.47
CA LEU A 72 20.62 -11.57 -33.70
C LEU A 72 22.06 -11.07 -33.53
N ALA A 73 22.36 -10.39 -32.42
CA ALA A 73 23.67 -9.84 -32.14
C ALA A 73 24.71 -10.94 -31.96
N THR A 74 24.42 -12.00 -31.18
CA THR A 74 25.40 -13.07 -30.93
C THR A 74 25.60 -14.00 -32.13
N VAL A 75 24.56 -14.28 -32.92
CA VAL A 75 24.68 -14.99 -34.19
C VAL A 75 25.46 -14.16 -35.19
N GLY A 76 25.21 -12.85 -35.26
CA GLY A 76 25.98 -11.94 -36.12
C GLY A 76 27.46 -11.86 -35.75
N ALA A 77 27.79 -11.74 -34.44
CA ALA A 77 29.16 -11.80 -33.96
C ALA A 77 29.84 -13.14 -34.30
N TYR A 78 29.10 -14.24 -34.20
CA TYR A 78 29.57 -15.56 -34.58
C TYR A 78 29.87 -15.65 -36.08
N ALA A 79 28.99 -15.10 -36.93
CA ALA A 79 29.15 -15.08 -38.39
C ALA A 79 30.32 -14.19 -38.84
N THR A 80 30.68 -13.16 -38.10
CA THR A 80 31.83 -12.28 -38.38
C THR A 80 33.17 -12.84 -37.88
N GLY A 81 33.17 -14.01 -37.21
CA GLY A 81 34.37 -14.68 -36.71
C GLY A 81 34.76 -14.32 -35.28
N GLU A 82 33.95 -13.48 -34.59
CA GLU A 82 34.14 -13.08 -33.20
C GLU A 82 33.52 -14.12 -32.22
N PHE A 83 33.99 -15.38 -32.34
CA PHE A 83 33.41 -16.53 -31.65
C PHE A 83 33.43 -16.40 -30.12
N ASP A 84 34.57 -15.94 -29.59
CA ASP A 84 34.73 -15.76 -28.14
C ASP A 84 33.76 -14.68 -27.61
N GLU A 85 33.63 -13.59 -28.37
CA GLU A 85 32.76 -12.47 -27.99
C GLU A 85 31.30 -12.88 -27.96
N ALA A 86 30.86 -13.66 -28.97
CA ALA A 86 29.49 -14.20 -28.99
C ALA A 86 29.15 -15.05 -27.74
N VAL A 87 30.06 -15.94 -27.32
CA VAL A 87 29.91 -16.76 -26.12
C VAL A 87 29.95 -15.89 -24.86
N PHE A 88 30.87 -14.93 -24.81
CA PHE A 88 31.05 -14.05 -23.66
C PHE A 88 29.81 -13.16 -23.41
N VAL A 89 29.29 -12.57 -24.49
CA VAL A 89 28.05 -11.78 -24.47
C VAL A 89 26.88 -12.58 -23.93
N MET A 90 26.70 -13.82 -24.41
CA MET A 90 25.64 -14.71 -23.97
C MET A 90 25.82 -15.12 -22.49
N LEU A 91 27.07 -15.36 -22.05
CA LEU A 91 27.39 -15.63 -20.65
C LEU A 91 27.01 -14.47 -19.72
N PHE A 92 27.41 -13.24 -20.10
CA PHE A 92 27.05 -12.05 -19.32
C PHE A 92 25.56 -11.81 -19.27
N TYR A 93 24.87 -11.94 -20.39
CA TYR A 93 23.42 -11.82 -20.45
C TYR A 93 22.73 -12.82 -19.51
N GLN A 94 23.07 -14.10 -19.60
CA GLN A 94 22.48 -15.14 -18.75
C GLN A 94 22.85 -14.99 -17.26
N THR A 95 24.02 -14.44 -16.98
CA THR A 95 24.41 -14.09 -15.60
C THR A 95 23.55 -12.96 -15.07
N GLY A 96 23.29 -11.94 -15.90
CA GLY A 96 22.38 -10.84 -15.58
C GLY A 96 20.96 -11.33 -15.31
N GLU A 97 20.42 -12.18 -16.18
CA GLU A 97 19.10 -12.81 -16.03
C GLU A 97 19.00 -13.61 -14.71
N LEU A 98 20.04 -14.36 -14.35
CA LEU A 98 20.08 -15.09 -13.09
C LEU A 98 20.01 -14.16 -11.87
N PHE A 99 20.78 -13.08 -11.86
CA PHE A 99 20.76 -12.09 -10.78
C PHE A 99 19.42 -11.38 -10.69
N GLN A 100 18.84 -11.05 -11.82
CA GLN A 100 17.53 -10.43 -11.94
C GLN A 100 16.43 -11.34 -11.41
N ASP A 101 16.34 -12.60 -11.86
CA ASP A 101 15.40 -13.61 -11.37
C ASP A 101 15.55 -13.81 -9.85
N TYR A 102 16.79 -13.77 -9.34
CA TYR A 102 17.04 -13.87 -7.89
C TYR A 102 16.55 -12.64 -7.13
N ALA A 103 16.85 -11.43 -7.59
CA ALA A 103 16.47 -10.19 -6.92
C ALA A 103 14.95 -9.97 -6.94
N VAL A 104 14.30 -10.23 -8.08
CA VAL A 104 12.84 -10.18 -8.22
C VAL A 104 12.18 -11.24 -7.34
N GLY A 105 12.72 -12.47 -7.35
CA GLY A 105 12.24 -13.55 -6.48
C GLY A 105 12.34 -13.19 -5.00
N LYS A 106 13.45 -12.62 -4.56
CA LYS A 106 13.64 -12.18 -3.18
C LYS A 106 12.67 -11.06 -2.79
N SER A 107 12.44 -10.10 -3.67
CA SER A 107 11.47 -9.02 -3.44
C SER A 107 10.05 -9.58 -3.32
N ARG A 108 9.65 -10.48 -4.24
CA ARG A 108 8.34 -11.16 -4.16
C ARG A 108 8.20 -12.01 -2.90
N THR A 109 9.25 -12.74 -2.49
CA THR A 109 9.23 -13.53 -1.25
C THR A 109 9.13 -12.64 -0.02
N SER A 110 9.74 -11.45 -0.01
CA SER A 110 9.60 -10.49 1.09
C SER A 110 8.17 -9.93 1.19
N ILE A 111 7.48 -9.77 0.06
CA ILE A 111 6.07 -9.41 0.01
C ILE A 111 5.20 -10.61 0.40
N ALA A 112 5.50 -11.81 -0.10
CA ALA A 112 4.81 -13.04 0.28
C ALA A 112 5.00 -13.41 1.76
N ALA A 113 6.13 -13.06 2.38
CA ALA A 113 6.33 -13.23 3.83
C ALA A 113 5.44 -12.30 4.67
N LEU A 114 4.94 -11.18 4.08
CA LEU A 114 3.86 -10.38 4.65
C LEU A 114 2.50 -11.09 4.48
N MET A 115 2.40 -12.04 3.55
CA MET A 115 1.23 -12.86 3.27
C MET A 115 1.20 -14.15 4.11
N ASP A 116 2.29 -14.48 4.82
CA ASP A 116 2.37 -15.61 5.78
C ASP A 116 1.64 -15.28 7.11
N ILE A 117 0.58 -14.47 6.98
CA ILE A 117 -0.28 -14.06 8.10
C ILE A 117 -1.42 -15.06 8.27
N ARG A 118 -1.77 -15.84 7.23
CA ARG A 118 -2.85 -16.82 7.25
C ARG A 118 -2.38 -18.09 7.95
N PRO A 119 -3.05 -18.52 9.04
CA PRO A 119 -2.82 -19.85 9.62
C PRO A 119 -3.29 -20.96 8.68
N ASP A 120 -2.52 -22.04 8.62
CA ASP A 120 -2.85 -23.23 7.84
C ASP A 120 -3.89 -24.13 8.52
N THR A 121 -4.16 -23.93 9.82
CA THR A 121 -5.04 -24.78 10.62
C THR A 121 -5.84 -23.98 11.65
N ALA A 122 -7.05 -24.48 11.99
CA ALA A 122 -7.91 -24.00 13.08
C ALA A 122 -8.20 -25.15 14.05
N ASN A 123 -8.24 -24.86 15.35
CA ASN A 123 -8.66 -25.84 16.36
C ASN A 123 -10.17 -25.68 16.59
N LEU A 124 -10.97 -26.49 15.92
CA LEU A 124 -12.42 -26.53 16.03
C LEU A 124 -12.86 -27.30 17.28
N GLU A 125 -13.76 -26.73 18.05
CA GLU A 125 -14.39 -27.42 19.17
C GLU A 125 -15.59 -28.26 18.68
N THR A 126 -15.53 -29.57 18.92
CA THR A 126 -16.59 -30.53 18.55
C THR A 126 -17.08 -31.27 19.79
N GLU A 127 -18.17 -32.00 19.69
CA GLU A 127 -18.69 -32.85 20.78
C GLU A 127 -17.66 -33.90 21.26
N ASN A 128 -16.72 -34.26 20.40
CA ASN A 128 -15.67 -35.25 20.68
C ASN A 128 -14.35 -34.64 21.19
N GLY A 129 -14.29 -33.31 21.35
CA GLY A 129 -13.10 -32.56 21.76
C GLY A 129 -12.58 -31.62 20.70
N LEU A 130 -11.31 -31.20 20.80
CA LEU A 130 -10.67 -30.29 19.85
C LEU A 130 -10.16 -31.07 18.64
N GLU A 131 -10.59 -30.66 17.47
CA GLU A 131 -10.14 -31.20 16.19
C GLU A 131 -9.40 -30.12 15.40
N THR A 132 -8.23 -30.46 14.85
CA THR A 132 -7.47 -29.53 13.99
C THR A 132 -7.92 -29.71 12.55
N VAL A 133 -8.52 -28.68 11.99
CA VAL A 133 -9.11 -28.66 10.64
C VAL A 133 -8.51 -27.53 9.79
N ASP A 134 -8.76 -27.57 8.48
CA ASP A 134 -8.47 -26.42 7.61
C ASP A 134 -9.45 -25.27 7.96
N PRO A 135 -9.01 -24.02 8.04
CA PRO A 135 -9.90 -22.88 8.26
C PRO A 135 -11.03 -22.75 7.23
N GLU A 136 -10.87 -23.31 6.01
CA GLU A 136 -11.90 -23.33 4.97
C GLU A 136 -13.07 -24.26 5.32
N ASP A 137 -12.83 -25.27 6.14
CA ASP A 137 -13.84 -26.23 6.57
C ASP A 137 -14.64 -25.77 7.80
N VAL A 138 -14.31 -24.61 8.39
CA VAL A 138 -14.98 -24.11 9.59
C VAL A 138 -16.21 -23.26 9.23
N ALA A 139 -17.39 -23.71 9.68
CA ALA A 139 -18.64 -23.00 9.43
C ALA A 139 -18.81 -21.77 10.34
N VAL A 140 -19.50 -20.73 9.84
CA VAL A 140 -19.92 -19.58 10.66
C VAL A 140 -20.80 -20.05 11.82
N GLY A 141 -20.56 -19.51 13.01
CA GLY A 141 -21.22 -19.90 14.27
C GLY A 141 -20.51 -21.03 15.03
N SER A 142 -19.52 -21.67 14.43
CA SER A 142 -18.69 -22.67 15.14
C SER A 142 -17.78 -22.00 16.17
N VAL A 143 -17.34 -22.77 17.17
CA VAL A 143 -16.41 -22.31 18.20
C VAL A 143 -15.01 -22.84 17.90
N ILE A 144 -14.05 -21.92 17.82
CA ILE A 144 -12.64 -22.26 17.68
C ILE A 144 -11.86 -21.89 18.93
N VAL A 145 -10.79 -22.64 19.20
CA VAL A 145 -9.92 -22.43 20.36
C VAL A 145 -8.56 -21.94 19.90
N VAL A 146 -8.16 -20.75 20.37
CA VAL A 146 -6.87 -20.13 20.05
C VAL A 146 -5.98 -20.12 21.27
N LYS A 147 -4.89 -20.90 21.24
CA LYS A 147 -3.95 -21.02 22.34
C LYS A 147 -2.92 -19.89 22.35
N PRO A 148 -2.26 -19.62 23.50
CA PRO A 148 -1.13 -18.69 23.53
C PRO A 148 -0.03 -19.09 22.53
N GLY A 149 0.45 -18.12 21.75
CA GLY A 149 1.42 -18.30 20.67
C GLY A 149 0.82 -18.69 19.33
N GLU A 150 -0.46 -19.03 19.25
CA GLU A 150 -1.15 -19.34 17.98
C GLU A 150 -1.68 -18.06 17.31
N ARG A 151 -1.77 -18.10 15.99
CA ARG A 151 -2.46 -17.08 15.21
C ARG A 151 -3.96 -17.36 15.18
N VAL A 152 -4.75 -16.31 15.23
CA VAL A 152 -6.22 -16.38 15.06
C VAL A 152 -6.54 -16.77 13.63
N PRO A 153 -7.20 -17.92 13.39
CA PRO A 153 -7.42 -18.41 12.02
C PRO A 153 -8.58 -17.71 11.29
N LEU A 154 -9.62 -17.30 12.00
CA LEU A 154 -10.85 -16.74 11.45
C LEU A 154 -11.32 -15.56 12.27
N ASP A 155 -12.06 -14.64 11.63
CA ASP A 155 -12.71 -13.52 12.33
C ASP A 155 -13.85 -14.04 13.20
N GLY A 156 -14.01 -13.45 14.40
CA GLY A 156 -15.05 -13.90 15.34
C GLY A 156 -15.21 -12.97 16.53
N THR A 157 -16.05 -13.40 17.49
CA THR A 157 -16.27 -12.72 18.75
C THR A 157 -15.83 -13.64 19.90
N VAL A 158 -15.11 -13.09 20.88
CA VAL A 158 -14.62 -13.84 22.04
C VAL A 158 -15.79 -14.31 22.91
N LEU A 159 -15.99 -15.63 23.00
CA LEU A 159 -17.00 -16.28 23.81
C LEU A 159 -16.53 -16.44 25.26
N GLU A 160 -15.25 -16.82 25.46
CA GLU A 160 -14.68 -17.09 26.77
C GLU A 160 -13.17 -16.82 26.77
N GLY A 161 -12.66 -16.31 27.87
CA GLY A 161 -11.25 -16.01 28.08
C GLY A 161 -10.92 -14.52 28.01
N SER A 162 -9.69 -14.20 28.31
CA SER A 162 -9.11 -12.87 28.13
C SER A 162 -7.62 -13.00 27.76
N SER A 163 -7.14 -12.16 26.90
CA SER A 163 -5.75 -12.21 26.44
C SER A 163 -5.25 -10.85 25.97
N THR A 164 -4.00 -10.82 25.52
CA THR A 164 -3.42 -9.75 24.73
C THR A 164 -3.07 -10.28 23.34
N LEU A 165 -3.39 -9.50 22.30
CA LEU A 165 -3.15 -9.84 20.91
C LEU A 165 -2.01 -8.98 20.35
N ASP A 166 -1.06 -9.62 19.68
CA ASP A 166 -0.11 -8.92 18.82
C ASP A 166 -0.76 -8.71 17.44
N THR A 167 -1.03 -7.45 17.13
CA THR A 167 -1.62 -7.01 15.86
C THR A 167 -0.58 -6.44 14.90
N ALA A 168 0.71 -6.44 15.26
CA ALA A 168 1.78 -5.75 14.53
C ALA A 168 1.89 -6.20 13.06
N ALA A 169 1.58 -7.46 12.77
CA ALA A 169 1.61 -7.99 11.41
C ALA A 169 0.52 -7.38 10.50
N LEU A 170 -0.61 -6.94 11.08
CA LEU A 170 -1.76 -6.37 10.37
C LEU A 170 -1.75 -4.85 10.40
N THR A 171 -1.67 -4.27 11.60
CA THR A 171 -1.77 -2.81 11.80
C THR A 171 -0.41 -2.11 11.80
N GLY A 172 0.67 -2.87 11.97
CA GLY A 172 2.00 -2.31 12.16
C GLY A 172 2.23 -1.68 13.54
N GLU A 173 1.29 -1.80 14.47
CA GLU A 173 1.43 -1.32 15.85
C GLU A 173 2.25 -2.29 16.69
N ALA A 174 3.20 -1.76 17.49
CA ALA A 174 4.04 -2.59 18.35
C ALA A 174 3.41 -2.89 19.72
N LEU A 175 2.34 -2.18 20.10
CA LEU A 175 1.67 -2.37 21.39
C LEU A 175 0.58 -3.44 21.27
N PRO A 176 0.63 -4.50 22.09
CA PRO A 176 -0.41 -5.52 22.10
C PRO A 176 -1.76 -4.96 22.56
N ARG A 177 -2.84 -5.39 21.91
CA ARG A 177 -4.23 -5.03 22.25
C ARG A 177 -4.79 -6.02 23.26
N SER A 178 -5.34 -5.52 24.36
CA SER A 178 -6.10 -6.37 25.31
C SER A 178 -7.46 -6.74 24.74
N ILE A 179 -7.88 -7.99 24.94
CA ILE A 179 -9.15 -8.52 24.46
C ILE A 179 -9.89 -9.29 25.58
N ARG A 180 -11.22 -9.17 25.63
CA ARG A 180 -12.10 -9.76 26.65
C ARG A 180 -13.32 -10.39 25.99
N VAL A 181 -14.12 -11.09 26.80
CA VAL A 181 -15.39 -11.66 26.37
C VAL A 181 -16.31 -10.59 25.78
N GLY A 182 -16.85 -10.86 24.61
CA GLY A 182 -17.71 -9.95 23.85
C GLY A 182 -16.96 -9.03 22.87
N ASP A 183 -15.62 -8.98 22.91
CA ASP A 183 -14.83 -8.20 21.94
C ASP A 183 -14.69 -8.96 20.63
N ASP A 184 -14.63 -8.21 19.53
CA ASP A 184 -14.33 -8.77 18.21
C ASP A 184 -12.84 -9.04 18.03
N ILE A 185 -12.54 -10.23 17.52
CA ILE A 185 -11.20 -10.70 17.19
C ILE A 185 -11.06 -10.92 15.68
N ILE A 186 -9.95 -10.50 15.13
CA ILE A 186 -9.66 -10.59 13.71
C ILE A 186 -8.61 -11.65 13.41
N SER A 187 -8.78 -12.33 12.28
CA SER A 187 -7.82 -13.31 11.79
C SER A 187 -6.43 -12.71 11.56
N GLY A 188 -5.37 -13.51 11.72
CA GLY A 188 -3.98 -13.10 11.53
C GLY A 188 -3.28 -12.49 12.74
N CYS A 189 -4.01 -12.04 13.79
CA CYS A 189 -3.42 -11.63 15.05
C CYS A 189 -2.78 -12.81 15.78
N VAL A 190 -1.72 -12.58 16.56
CA VAL A 190 -1.12 -13.60 17.40
C VAL A 190 -1.65 -13.48 18.83
N ASN A 191 -2.22 -14.55 19.36
CA ASN A 191 -2.63 -14.63 20.76
C ASN A 191 -1.41 -14.79 21.67
N LEU A 192 -1.20 -13.89 22.65
CA LEU A 192 0.02 -13.86 23.45
C LEU A 192 -0.08 -14.59 24.79
N THR A 193 -1.17 -14.42 25.54
CA THR A 193 -1.18 -14.76 26.97
C THR A 193 -2.24 -15.78 27.39
N GLY A 194 -3.50 -15.59 27.04
CA GLY A 194 -4.61 -16.41 27.53
C GLY A 194 -5.16 -17.37 26.49
N LEU A 195 -5.85 -18.41 26.93
CA LEU A 195 -6.66 -19.25 26.04
C LEU A 195 -7.93 -18.48 25.66
N LEU A 196 -8.26 -18.46 24.39
CA LEU A 196 -9.48 -17.82 23.87
C LEU A 196 -10.37 -18.87 23.21
N ARG A 197 -11.67 -18.83 23.53
CA ARG A 197 -12.74 -19.48 22.78
C ARG A 197 -13.46 -18.42 21.97
N VAL A 198 -13.53 -18.60 20.68
CA VAL A 198 -14.00 -17.59 19.71
C VAL A 198 -15.12 -18.18 18.87
N THR A 199 -16.27 -17.51 18.82
CA THR A 199 -17.35 -17.85 17.89
C THR A 199 -17.05 -17.21 16.54
N VAL A 200 -16.96 -18.01 15.49
CA VAL A 200 -16.65 -17.56 14.12
C VAL A 200 -17.82 -16.75 13.56
N THR A 201 -17.54 -15.56 13.08
CA THR A 201 -18.56 -14.63 12.54
C THR A 201 -18.53 -14.53 11.01
N LYS A 202 -17.41 -14.85 10.37
CA LYS A 202 -17.25 -14.78 8.91
C LYS A 202 -16.63 -16.06 8.37
N PRO A 203 -16.99 -16.51 7.13
CA PRO A 203 -16.33 -17.63 6.48
C PRO A 203 -14.88 -17.28 6.15
N CYS A 204 -14.04 -18.29 5.90
CA CYS A 204 -12.61 -18.11 5.66
C CYS A 204 -12.30 -17.16 4.50
N GLU A 205 -13.07 -17.24 3.40
CA GLU A 205 -12.91 -16.40 2.22
C GLU A 205 -13.19 -14.92 2.51
N GLU A 206 -14.09 -14.63 3.43
CA GLU A 206 -14.46 -13.27 3.85
C GLU A 206 -13.68 -12.79 5.07
N SER A 207 -12.76 -13.58 5.59
CA SER A 207 -11.93 -13.20 6.74
C SER A 207 -11.05 -12.00 6.41
N THR A 208 -10.71 -11.22 7.42
CA THR A 208 -9.86 -10.01 7.27
C THR A 208 -8.53 -10.34 6.59
N VAL A 209 -7.89 -11.45 6.95
CA VAL A 209 -6.64 -11.89 6.31
C VAL A 209 -6.85 -12.24 4.83
N SER A 210 -7.91 -13.00 4.48
CA SER A 210 -8.19 -13.36 3.10
C SER A 210 -8.41 -12.14 2.22
N LYS A 211 -9.17 -11.14 2.70
CA LYS A 211 -9.36 -9.87 1.99
C LYS A 211 -8.07 -9.07 1.82
N ILE A 212 -7.22 -9.02 2.85
CA ILE A 212 -5.91 -8.36 2.75
C ILE A 212 -5.04 -9.03 1.69
N LEU A 213 -5.01 -10.37 1.67
CA LEU A 213 -4.24 -11.14 0.70
C LEU A 213 -4.74 -10.89 -0.72
N GLU A 214 -6.05 -10.93 -0.95
CA GLU A 214 -6.67 -10.63 -2.23
C GLU A 214 -6.34 -9.21 -2.73
N LEU A 215 -6.42 -8.21 -1.84
CA LEU A 215 -6.06 -6.82 -2.18
C LEU A 215 -4.58 -6.68 -2.58
N VAL A 216 -3.68 -7.39 -1.91
CA VAL A 216 -2.24 -7.36 -2.22
C VAL A 216 -1.97 -8.09 -3.55
N GLU A 217 -2.60 -9.23 -3.80
CA GLU A 217 -2.47 -9.96 -5.07
C GLU A 217 -3.01 -9.14 -6.25
N ASN A 218 -4.23 -8.61 -6.12
CA ASN A 218 -4.88 -7.81 -7.16
C ASN A 218 -4.23 -6.43 -7.36
N SER A 219 -3.45 -5.95 -6.39
CA SER A 219 -2.71 -4.67 -6.52
C SER A 219 -1.72 -4.66 -7.69
N SER A 220 -1.29 -5.86 -8.14
CA SER A 220 -0.41 -6.00 -9.30
C SER A 220 -1.09 -5.74 -10.65
N GLU A 221 -2.42 -5.79 -10.72
CA GLU A 221 -3.17 -5.58 -11.96
C GLU A 221 -3.31 -4.10 -12.32
N LYS A 222 -3.40 -3.21 -11.33
CA LYS A 222 -3.56 -1.77 -11.52
C LYS A 222 -2.20 -1.08 -11.65
N LYS A 223 -1.62 -1.13 -12.85
CA LYS A 223 -0.29 -0.59 -13.16
C LYS A 223 -0.24 0.93 -13.04
N ALA A 224 0.83 1.43 -12.46
CA ALA A 224 1.14 2.86 -12.40
C ALA A 224 1.24 3.50 -13.80
N VAL A 225 0.97 4.80 -13.89
CA VAL A 225 1.12 5.57 -15.15
C VAL A 225 2.54 5.46 -15.68
N SER A 226 3.53 5.52 -14.79
CA SER A 226 4.95 5.32 -15.12
C SER A 226 5.23 3.92 -15.70
N GLU A 227 4.59 2.86 -15.20
CA GLU A 227 4.72 1.51 -15.75
C GLU A 227 4.07 1.39 -17.13
N GLN A 228 2.88 1.96 -17.30
CA GLN A 228 2.20 2.01 -18.59
C GLN A 228 3.02 2.78 -19.63
N PHE A 229 3.64 3.89 -19.20
CA PHE A 229 4.55 4.66 -20.05
C PHE A 229 5.74 3.81 -20.50
N ILE A 230 6.42 3.09 -19.61
CA ILE A 230 7.54 2.22 -19.97
C ILE A 230 7.12 1.12 -20.94
N THR A 231 5.99 0.48 -20.71
CA THR A 231 5.45 -0.55 -21.62
C THR A 231 5.16 0.03 -23.01
N ARG A 232 4.56 1.22 -23.06
CA ARG A 232 4.26 1.93 -24.31
C ARG A 232 5.53 2.43 -25.00
N PHE A 233 6.46 2.96 -24.23
CA PHE A 233 7.77 3.40 -24.71
C PHE A 233 8.54 2.23 -25.36
N ALA A 234 8.64 1.08 -24.72
CA ALA A 234 9.33 -0.09 -25.25
C ALA A 234 8.75 -0.52 -26.61
N LYS A 235 7.41 -0.46 -26.77
CA LYS A 235 6.72 -0.81 -28.03
C LYS A 235 7.15 0.03 -29.23
N TYR A 236 7.45 1.33 -29.04
CA TYR A 236 7.89 2.22 -30.11
C TYR A 236 9.42 2.32 -30.20
N TYR A 237 10.08 2.28 -29.06
CA TYR A 237 11.53 2.41 -28.96
C TYR A 237 12.26 1.28 -29.68
N THR A 238 11.87 0.01 -29.47
CA THR A 238 12.58 -1.14 -30.04
C THR A 238 12.58 -1.15 -31.57
N PRO A 239 11.46 -0.95 -32.29
CA PRO A 239 11.50 -0.81 -33.75
C PRO A 239 12.37 0.37 -34.22
N CYS A 240 12.30 1.54 -33.57
CA CYS A 240 13.14 2.69 -33.94
C CYS A 240 14.63 2.36 -33.84
N VAL A 241 15.01 1.65 -32.79
CA VAL A 241 16.42 1.22 -32.62
C VAL A 241 16.85 0.23 -33.67
N VAL A 242 16.00 -0.75 -34.01
CA VAL A 242 16.30 -1.72 -35.06
C VAL A 242 16.52 -1.02 -36.43
N TYR A 243 15.63 -0.09 -36.77
CA TYR A 243 15.81 0.70 -37.99
C TYR A 243 17.06 1.59 -37.95
N ALA A 244 17.36 2.19 -36.79
CA ALA A 244 18.61 2.97 -36.63
C ALA A 244 19.85 2.11 -36.76
N ALA A 245 19.86 0.89 -36.19
CA ALA A 245 20.95 -0.07 -36.35
C ALA A 245 21.13 -0.51 -37.83
N LEU A 246 20.01 -0.78 -38.51
CA LEU A 246 20.01 -1.10 -39.93
C LEU A 246 20.57 0.05 -40.77
N ALA A 247 20.16 1.28 -40.47
CA ALA A 247 20.69 2.47 -41.12
C ALA A 247 22.21 2.67 -40.84
N LEU A 248 22.63 2.43 -39.58
CA LEU A 248 24.05 2.49 -39.18
C LEU A 248 24.91 1.45 -39.92
N PHE A 249 24.35 0.32 -40.29
CA PHE A 249 25.02 -0.69 -41.10
C PHE A 249 24.96 -0.34 -42.58
N LEU A 250 23.77 -0.11 -43.14
CA LEU A 250 23.59 0.01 -44.61
C LEU A 250 24.14 1.30 -45.17
N ILE A 251 23.92 2.46 -44.53
CA ILE A 251 24.33 3.76 -45.09
C ILE A 251 25.85 3.83 -45.28
N PRO A 252 26.71 3.55 -44.27
CA PRO A 252 28.14 3.59 -44.45
C PRO A 252 28.65 2.51 -45.42
N THR A 253 28.05 1.30 -45.38
CA THR A 253 28.43 0.19 -46.26
C THR A 253 28.18 0.55 -47.74
N VAL A 254 27.01 1.13 -48.06
CA VAL A 254 26.69 1.60 -49.42
C VAL A 254 27.58 2.76 -49.83
N LEU A 255 27.87 3.72 -48.93
CA LEU A 255 28.78 4.83 -49.20
C LEU A 255 30.19 4.36 -49.50
N LEU A 256 30.72 3.38 -48.78
CA LEU A 256 32.02 2.76 -49.02
C LEU A 256 32.07 2.01 -50.36
N ALA A 257 30.95 1.38 -50.76
CA ALA A 257 30.87 0.69 -52.05
C ALA A 257 30.81 1.65 -53.24
N VAL A 258 30.13 2.80 -53.09
CA VAL A 258 29.96 3.80 -54.17
C VAL A 258 31.14 4.79 -54.25
N LEU A 259 31.73 5.16 -53.11
CA LEU A 259 32.77 6.18 -52.96
C LEU A 259 33.92 5.65 -52.10
N PRO A 260 34.80 4.76 -52.63
CA PRO A 260 35.84 4.09 -51.85
C PRO A 260 36.98 5.02 -51.33
N THR A 261 37.02 6.28 -51.76
CA THR A 261 38.03 7.28 -51.38
C THR A 261 37.52 8.37 -50.45
N LEU A 262 36.46 8.12 -49.68
CA LEU A 262 35.91 9.11 -48.75
C LEU A 262 36.90 9.41 -47.61
N PRO A 263 37.26 10.70 -47.39
CA PRO A 263 38.11 11.10 -46.26
C PRO A 263 37.34 11.14 -44.94
N GLY A 264 38.04 11.06 -43.79
CA GLY A 264 37.49 11.27 -42.45
C GLY A 264 37.05 10.00 -41.75
N PHE A 265 35.90 10.02 -41.11
CA PHE A 265 35.37 8.97 -40.22
C PHE A 265 35.19 7.58 -40.88
N LEU A 266 34.99 7.54 -42.18
CA LEU A 266 34.83 6.33 -42.99
C LEU A 266 36.16 5.76 -43.50
N ALA A 267 37.27 6.52 -43.43
CA ALA A 267 38.57 6.09 -43.94
C ALA A 267 39.11 4.86 -43.21
N GLY A 268 39.45 3.82 -43.98
CA GLY A 268 40.02 2.58 -43.45
C GLY A 268 39.03 1.63 -42.76
N THR A 269 37.72 1.91 -42.78
CA THR A 269 36.69 0.99 -42.26
C THR A 269 36.20 0.06 -43.38
N VAL A 270 35.80 -1.16 -42.99
CA VAL A 270 35.19 -2.15 -43.87
C VAL A 270 33.74 -2.44 -43.45
N TRP A 271 32.98 -3.08 -44.33
CA TRP A 271 31.54 -3.36 -44.03
C TRP A 271 31.34 -4.17 -42.75
N THR A 272 32.28 -5.05 -42.40
CA THR A 272 32.25 -5.84 -41.15
C THR A 272 32.32 -4.95 -39.90
N ASP A 273 33.06 -3.85 -39.94
CA ASP A 273 33.13 -2.90 -38.81
C ASP A 273 31.79 -2.24 -38.55
N TRP A 274 31.08 -1.88 -39.64
CA TRP A 274 29.76 -1.27 -39.54
C TRP A 274 28.69 -2.27 -39.09
N LEU A 275 28.83 -3.54 -39.55
CA LEU A 275 27.98 -4.61 -39.05
C LEU A 275 28.21 -4.82 -37.55
N HIS A 276 29.44 -4.87 -37.08
CA HIS A 276 29.79 -5.02 -35.67
C HIS A 276 29.25 -3.85 -34.82
N ARG A 277 29.39 -2.60 -35.29
CA ARG A 277 28.82 -1.42 -34.65
C ARG A 277 27.28 -1.49 -34.54
N ALA A 278 26.62 -1.91 -35.62
CA ALA A 278 25.18 -2.07 -35.65
C ALA A 278 24.70 -3.16 -34.67
N LEU A 279 25.38 -4.30 -34.59
CA LEU A 279 25.09 -5.38 -33.65
C LEU A 279 25.32 -4.91 -32.20
N THR A 280 26.41 -4.22 -31.92
CA THR A 280 26.72 -3.61 -30.63
C THR A 280 25.62 -2.60 -30.22
N PHE A 281 25.20 -1.75 -31.17
CA PHE A 281 24.13 -0.78 -30.97
C PHE A 281 22.80 -1.46 -30.59
N LEU A 282 22.46 -2.58 -31.23
CA LEU A 282 21.27 -3.37 -30.88
C LEU A 282 21.32 -3.92 -29.46
N VAL A 283 22.48 -4.47 -29.05
CA VAL A 283 22.64 -5.02 -27.67
C VAL A 283 22.47 -3.93 -26.62
N ILE A 284 23.10 -2.75 -26.81
CA ILE A 284 23.01 -1.63 -25.85
C ILE A 284 21.54 -1.16 -25.68
N SER A 285 20.77 -1.30 -26.73
CA SER A 285 19.44 -0.68 -26.82
C SER A 285 18.34 -1.38 -26.03
N CYS A 286 18.58 -2.56 -25.44
CA CYS A 286 17.56 -3.24 -24.61
C CYS A 286 17.16 -2.37 -23.40
N PRO A 287 15.88 -2.01 -23.21
CA PRO A 287 15.46 -1.22 -22.06
C PRO A 287 15.28 -2.05 -20.76
N CYS A 288 16.05 -3.15 -20.61
CA CYS A 288 15.89 -4.17 -19.55
C CYS A 288 15.85 -3.56 -18.14
N ALA A 289 16.75 -2.61 -17.85
CA ALA A 289 16.82 -1.93 -16.57
C ALA A 289 15.51 -1.20 -16.20
N LEU A 290 14.84 -0.58 -17.17
CA LEU A 290 13.60 0.17 -16.95
C LEU A 290 12.41 -0.76 -16.78
N VAL A 291 12.29 -1.76 -17.65
CA VAL A 291 11.16 -2.72 -17.67
C VAL A 291 11.04 -3.46 -16.35
N ILE A 292 12.14 -3.66 -15.62
CA ILE A 292 12.19 -4.42 -14.39
C ILE A 292 12.19 -3.53 -13.16
N SER A 293 13.04 -2.51 -13.12
CA SER A 293 13.23 -1.71 -11.91
C SER A 293 12.01 -0.85 -11.57
N VAL A 294 11.23 -0.41 -12.57
CA VAL A 294 10.05 0.43 -12.32
C VAL A 294 8.92 -0.35 -11.65
N PRO A 295 8.43 -1.48 -12.19
CA PRO A 295 7.45 -2.31 -11.48
C PRO A 295 7.96 -2.76 -10.11
N LEU A 296 9.22 -3.19 -10.02
CA LEU A 296 9.81 -3.62 -8.75
C LEU A 296 9.82 -2.52 -7.68
N SER A 297 10.01 -1.26 -8.08
CA SER A 297 9.95 -0.11 -7.17
C SER A 297 8.53 0.10 -6.63
N PHE A 298 7.49 -0.01 -7.47
CA PHE A 298 6.10 0.09 -7.02
C PHE A 298 5.72 -1.08 -6.13
N PHE A 299 6.08 -2.31 -6.48
CA PHE A 299 5.88 -3.47 -5.61
C PHE A 299 6.59 -3.31 -4.27
N GLY A 300 7.83 -2.82 -4.29
CA GLY A 300 8.56 -2.52 -3.07
C GLY A 300 7.89 -1.43 -2.23
N GLY A 301 7.32 -0.41 -2.85
CA GLY A 301 6.56 0.66 -2.19
C GLY A 301 5.27 0.16 -1.56
N ILE A 302 4.49 -0.66 -2.28
CA ILE A 302 3.27 -1.30 -1.76
C ILE A 302 3.60 -2.21 -0.58
N GLY A 303 4.63 -3.06 -0.71
CA GLY A 303 5.08 -3.92 0.39
C GLY A 303 5.60 -3.14 1.59
N GLY A 304 6.31 -2.02 1.37
CA GLY A 304 6.74 -1.12 2.45
C GLY A 304 5.56 -0.42 3.15
N ALA A 305 4.51 -0.04 2.42
CA ALA A 305 3.28 0.51 2.96
C ALA A 305 2.52 -0.51 3.82
N SER A 306 2.39 -1.75 3.32
CA SER A 306 1.73 -2.85 4.03
C SER A 306 2.40 -3.14 5.39
N LYS A 307 3.73 -3.12 5.49
CA LYS A 307 4.47 -3.23 6.78
C LYS A 307 4.11 -2.14 7.79
N CYS A 308 3.60 -1.01 7.31
CA CYS A 308 3.14 0.09 8.15
C CYS A 308 1.64 0.05 8.44
N GLY A 309 0.94 -1.03 8.06
CA GLY A 309 -0.51 -1.14 8.19
C GLY A 309 -1.27 -0.28 7.18
N ILE A 310 -0.69 -0.04 6.01
CA ILE A 310 -1.28 0.75 4.93
C ILE A 310 -1.40 -0.13 3.69
N LEU A 311 -2.62 -0.50 3.33
CA LEU A 311 -2.90 -1.31 2.15
C LEU A 311 -3.14 -0.40 0.94
N VAL A 312 -2.43 -0.63 -0.15
CA VAL A 312 -2.54 0.13 -1.39
C VAL A 312 -2.98 -0.81 -2.51
N LYS A 313 -4.12 -0.56 -3.12
CA LYS A 313 -4.74 -1.41 -4.15
C LYS A 313 -4.08 -1.36 -5.53
N GLY A 314 -3.01 -0.60 -5.70
CA GLY A 314 -2.29 -0.55 -6.97
C GLY A 314 -1.20 0.51 -7.07
N GLY A 315 -0.25 0.28 -7.98
CA GLY A 315 0.84 1.21 -8.23
C GLY A 315 0.38 2.58 -8.73
N ASN A 316 -0.75 2.63 -9.47
CA ASN A 316 -1.37 3.87 -9.93
C ASN A 316 -1.82 4.77 -8.77
N TYR A 317 -2.37 4.19 -7.70
CA TYR A 317 -2.81 4.93 -6.52
C TYR A 317 -1.62 5.44 -5.70
N LEU A 318 -0.55 4.63 -5.61
CA LEU A 318 0.69 5.07 -4.97
C LEU A 318 1.32 6.24 -5.74
N GLU A 319 1.32 6.20 -7.08
CA GLU A 319 1.82 7.29 -7.92
C GLU A 319 0.95 8.55 -7.79
N ALA A 320 -0.38 8.40 -7.74
CA ALA A 320 -1.32 9.49 -7.54
C ALA A 320 -1.13 10.14 -6.16
N LEU A 321 -1.02 9.33 -5.09
CA LEU A 321 -0.81 9.80 -3.72
C LEU A 321 0.50 10.60 -3.56
N ALA A 322 1.54 10.24 -4.30
CA ALA A 322 2.78 11.02 -4.29
C ALA A 322 2.60 12.47 -4.79
N LYS A 323 1.58 12.68 -5.64
CA LYS A 323 1.21 13.97 -6.25
C LYS A 323 0.06 14.67 -5.52
N ALA A 324 -0.43 14.09 -4.42
CA ALA A 324 -1.49 14.70 -3.63
C ALA A 324 -1.00 16.01 -3.00
N ASP A 325 -1.70 17.09 -3.32
CA ASP A 325 -1.47 18.43 -2.77
C ASP A 325 -2.70 18.99 -2.05
N THR A 326 -3.86 18.35 -2.17
CA THR A 326 -5.07 18.63 -1.41
C THR A 326 -5.53 17.36 -0.70
N VAL A 327 -5.79 17.46 0.62
CA VAL A 327 -6.34 16.37 1.43
C VAL A 327 -7.65 16.83 2.05
N VAL A 328 -8.71 16.10 1.72
CA VAL A 328 -10.07 16.35 2.21
C VAL A 328 -10.43 15.28 3.21
N PHE A 329 -10.93 15.66 4.36
CA PHE A 329 -11.29 14.76 5.45
C PHE A 329 -12.79 14.78 5.70
N ASP A 330 -13.39 13.62 5.91
CA ASP A 330 -14.61 13.59 6.70
C ASP A 330 -14.29 13.92 8.16
N LYS A 331 -15.26 14.44 8.90
CA LYS A 331 -15.07 14.74 10.32
C LYS A 331 -15.22 13.48 11.18
N THR A 332 -16.40 12.87 11.13
CA THR A 332 -16.83 11.83 12.07
C THR A 332 -16.16 10.48 11.76
N GLY A 333 -15.57 9.84 12.77
CA GLY A 333 -14.85 8.58 12.58
C GLY A 333 -13.48 8.73 11.90
N THR A 334 -13.17 9.88 11.30
CA THR A 334 -11.92 10.16 10.57
C THR A 334 -10.98 11.07 11.37
N LEU A 335 -11.34 12.33 11.58
CA LEU A 335 -10.60 13.27 12.43
C LEU A 335 -11.01 13.18 13.89
N THR A 336 -12.21 12.67 14.15
CA THR A 336 -12.78 12.44 15.47
C THR A 336 -12.99 10.94 15.69
N LYS A 337 -13.26 10.58 16.95
CA LYS A 337 -13.44 9.17 17.34
C LYS A 337 -14.75 8.56 16.85
N GLY A 338 -15.72 9.39 16.42
CA GLY A 338 -17.07 8.95 16.10
C GLY A 338 -17.88 8.50 17.31
N THR A 339 -17.34 8.70 18.50
CA THR A 339 -18.00 8.38 19.76
C THR A 339 -18.26 9.64 20.54
N PHE A 340 -19.48 9.77 21.02
CA PHE A 340 -19.86 10.88 21.88
C PHE A 340 -19.18 10.72 23.25
N ALA A 341 -18.65 11.80 23.80
CA ALA A 341 -18.09 11.82 25.13
C ALA A 341 -18.45 13.13 25.85
N VAL A 342 -18.49 13.07 27.16
CA VAL A 342 -18.69 14.27 28.01
C VAL A 342 -17.47 15.18 27.81
N SER A 343 -17.70 16.38 27.26
CA SER A 343 -16.64 17.39 27.01
C SER A 343 -16.56 18.45 28.08
N ALA A 344 -17.68 18.83 28.66
CA ALA A 344 -17.75 19.79 29.76
C ALA A 344 -18.97 19.53 30.64
N ILE A 345 -18.87 19.89 31.91
CA ILE A 345 -19.97 19.86 32.89
C ILE A 345 -20.04 21.24 33.51
N HIS A 346 -21.21 21.85 33.44
CA HIS A 346 -21.48 23.18 34.00
C HIS A 346 -22.55 23.06 35.10
N PRO A 347 -22.15 22.84 36.37
CA PRO A 347 -23.07 22.78 37.49
C PRO A 347 -23.61 24.17 37.80
N GLU A 348 -24.88 24.22 38.24
CA GLU A 348 -25.50 25.43 38.79
C GLU A 348 -25.12 25.60 40.27
N ALA A 349 -25.28 26.82 40.77
CA ALA A 349 -24.93 27.14 42.14
C ALA A 349 -25.64 26.21 43.16
N GLY A 350 -24.83 25.54 43.97
CA GLY A 350 -25.33 24.54 44.95
C GLY A 350 -25.16 23.08 44.54
N PHE A 351 -24.66 22.81 43.34
CA PHE A 351 -24.36 21.46 42.87
C PHE A 351 -22.86 21.33 42.47
N GLU A 352 -22.32 20.15 42.62
CA GLU A 352 -20.96 19.82 42.17
C GLU A 352 -21.00 19.10 40.82
N ALA A 353 -19.97 19.28 39.97
CA ALA A 353 -19.89 18.69 38.65
C ALA A 353 -20.02 17.14 38.67
N ASP A 354 -19.29 16.51 39.58
CA ASP A 354 -19.36 15.04 39.76
C ASP A 354 -20.75 14.57 40.18
N GLN A 355 -21.45 15.35 40.98
CA GLN A 355 -22.81 15.05 41.40
C GLN A 355 -23.81 15.15 40.23
N VAL A 356 -23.72 16.22 39.42
CA VAL A 356 -24.57 16.39 38.22
C VAL A 356 -24.36 15.23 37.25
N LEU A 357 -23.10 14.82 37.01
CA LEU A 357 -22.78 13.69 36.16
C LEU A 357 -23.30 12.36 36.72
N GLU A 358 -23.09 12.11 38.01
CA GLU A 358 -23.54 10.87 38.66
C GLU A 358 -25.07 10.71 38.57
N TYR A 359 -25.84 11.73 38.91
CA TYR A 359 -27.29 11.69 38.83
C TYR A 359 -27.80 11.53 37.40
N ALA A 360 -27.15 12.20 36.43
CA ALA A 360 -27.46 12.05 35.01
C ALA A 360 -27.18 10.63 34.51
N ALA A 361 -26.01 10.07 34.84
CA ALA A 361 -25.61 8.73 34.44
C ALA A 361 -26.51 7.64 35.06
N LEU A 362 -26.91 7.80 36.32
CA LEU A 362 -27.86 6.90 37.01
C LEU A 362 -29.26 6.97 36.40
N ALA A 363 -29.77 8.17 36.10
CA ALA A 363 -31.08 8.32 35.46
C ALA A 363 -31.14 7.68 34.06
N GLU A 364 -30.05 7.75 33.31
CA GLU A 364 -29.91 7.17 31.98
C GLU A 364 -29.41 5.70 31.96
N GLN A 365 -29.42 5.02 33.10
CA GLN A 365 -28.83 3.70 33.29
C GLN A 365 -29.47 2.61 32.43
N TYR A 366 -30.72 2.71 32.12
CA TYR A 366 -31.48 1.74 31.32
C TYR A 366 -31.61 2.14 29.84
N SER A 367 -31.20 3.34 29.48
CA SER A 367 -31.26 3.83 28.11
C SER A 367 -30.13 3.25 27.24
N THR A 368 -30.46 2.87 26.01
CA THR A 368 -29.50 2.44 25.00
C THR A 368 -29.05 3.59 24.08
N HIS A 369 -29.52 4.81 24.38
CA HIS A 369 -29.17 5.98 23.57
C HIS A 369 -27.67 6.28 23.67
N PRO A 370 -26.97 6.69 22.57
CA PRO A 370 -25.53 7.01 22.59
C PRO A 370 -25.13 8.03 23.66
N ILE A 371 -25.97 9.02 23.92
CA ILE A 371 -25.79 10.03 24.98
C ILE A 371 -25.74 9.36 26.36
N ALA A 372 -26.65 8.41 26.61
CA ALA A 372 -26.68 7.66 27.86
C ALA A 372 -25.40 6.82 28.08
N VAL A 373 -24.90 6.21 27.03
CA VAL A 373 -23.62 5.47 27.06
C VAL A 373 -22.50 6.41 27.47
N SER A 374 -22.42 7.58 26.84
CA SER A 374 -21.37 8.59 27.12
C SER A 374 -21.40 9.07 28.57
N LEU A 375 -22.58 9.31 29.11
CA LEU A 375 -22.76 9.72 30.52
C LEU A 375 -22.28 8.63 31.48
N ARG A 376 -22.63 7.37 31.18
CA ARG A 376 -22.22 6.22 32.01
C ARG A 376 -20.71 5.97 31.95
N GLU A 377 -20.09 6.09 30.79
CA GLU A 377 -18.64 5.92 30.62
C GLU A 377 -17.85 7.03 31.33
N ALA A 378 -18.37 8.25 31.35
CA ALA A 378 -17.73 9.37 32.03
C ALA A 378 -17.86 9.27 33.57
N CYS A 379 -18.89 8.60 34.08
CA CYS A 379 -19.12 8.46 35.51
C CYS A 379 -18.15 7.42 36.11
N LYS A 380 -17.28 7.88 37.01
CA LYS A 380 -16.32 7.04 37.74
C LYS A 380 -16.91 6.32 38.94
N SER A 381 -18.09 6.74 39.41
CA SER A 381 -18.79 6.16 40.54
C SER A 381 -19.41 4.82 40.14
N GLY A 382 -19.42 3.86 41.04
CA GLY A 382 -20.07 2.56 40.79
C GLY A 382 -21.55 2.72 40.46
N MET A 383 -21.95 2.12 39.34
CA MET A 383 -23.34 2.15 38.83
C MET A 383 -24.21 1.14 39.60
N ASP A 384 -24.70 1.52 40.78
CA ASP A 384 -25.62 0.67 41.57
C ASP A 384 -27.05 0.84 41.08
N ARG A 385 -27.59 -0.21 40.46
CA ARG A 385 -28.95 -0.25 39.91
C ARG A 385 -30.05 -0.12 40.97
N SER A 386 -29.75 -0.47 42.21
CA SER A 386 -30.71 -0.38 43.30
C SER A 386 -31.08 1.06 43.71
N ARG A 387 -30.25 2.04 43.31
CA ARG A 387 -30.45 3.47 43.59
C ARG A 387 -31.48 4.13 42.67
N VAL A 388 -31.91 3.44 41.59
CA VAL A 388 -32.77 4.01 40.55
C VAL A 388 -34.14 3.33 40.53
N SER A 389 -35.18 4.13 40.56
CA SER A 389 -36.58 3.69 40.47
C SER A 389 -37.39 4.64 39.57
N ASN A 390 -38.61 4.25 39.23
CA ASN A 390 -39.62 5.07 38.54
C ASN A 390 -39.06 5.75 37.25
N VAL A 391 -38.37 4.98 36.39
CA VAL A 391 -37.80 5.49 35.12
C VAL A 391 -38.92 5.65 34.10
N GLU A 392 -39.08 6.86 33.57
CA GLU A 392 -40.02 7.23 32.51
C GLU A 392 -39.29 7.91 31.37
N GLU A 393 -39.25 7.26 30.21
CA GLU A 393 -38.70 7.88 29.00
C GLU A 393 -39.76 8.73 28.30
N ILE A 394 -39.44 10.01 28.06
CA ILE A 394 -40.30 10.97 27.38
C ILE A 394 -39.78 11.19 25.99
N ALA A 395 -40.41 10.57 24.98
CA ALA A 395 -39.97 10.59 23.59
C ALA A 395 -39.70 12.02 23.09
N GLY A 396 -38.49 12.24 22.55
CA GLY A 396 -38.04 13.52 22.04
C GLY A 396 -37.72 14.61 23.06
N HIS A 397 -37.75 14.28 24.38
CA HIS A 397 -37.47 15.21 25.48
C HIS A 397 -36.34 14.73 26.39
N GLY A 398 -36.32 13.46 26.79
CA GLY A 398 -35.33 12.90 27.71
C GLY A 398 -35.95 11.90 28.68
N ILE A 399 -35.35 11.73 29.85
CA ILE A 399 -35.72 10.76 30.87
C ILE A 399 -36.03 11.45 32.19
N MET A 400 -37.04 10.94 32.88
CA MET A 400 -37.33 11.21 34.27
C MET A 400 -37.10 9.95 35.07
N ALA A 401 -36.36 10.03 36.17
CA ALA A 401 -36.11 8.90 37.06
C ALA A 401 -36.11 9.36 38.54
N GLU A 402 -36.27 8.42 39.45
CA GLU A 402 -36.05 8.65 40.88
C GLU A 402 -34.71 8.00 41.26
N VAL A 403 -33.74 8.82 41.68
CA VAL A 403 -32.39 8.40 42.06
C VAL A 403 -32.16 8.79 43.52
N ASP A 404 -31.88 7.83 44.38
CA ASP A 404 -31.75 8.02 45.85
C ASP A 404 -32.92 8.76 46.47
N GLY A 405 -34.14 8.51 45.99
CA GLY A 405 -35.37 9.16 46.46
C GLY A 405 -35.55 10.60 45.94
N LYS A 406 -34.68 11.10 45.07
CA LYS A 406 -34.79 12.40 44.42
C LYS A 406 -35.28 12.27 43.00
N ARG A 407 -36.15 13.17 42.58
CA ARG A 407 -36.65 13.21 41.21
C ARG A 407 -35.65 13.86 40.28
N VAL A 408 -35.07 13.10 39.36
CA VAL A 408 -34.04 13.54 38.42
C VAL A 408 -34.62 13.58 37.00
N GLY A 409 -34.46 14.70 36.33
CA GLY A 409 -34.79 14.85 34.90
C GLY A 409 -33.51 15.09 34.08
N VAL A 410 -33.32 14.31 33.01
CA VAL A 410 -32.19 14.40 32.12
C VAL A 410 -32.69 14.52 30.69
N GLY A 411 -32.35 15.60 29.97
CA GLY A 411 -32.85 15.77 28.60
C GLY A 411 -32.54 17.12 27.99
N ASN A 412 -33.25 17.44 26.90
CA ASN A 412 -33.06 18.70 26.17
C ASN A 412 -33.85 19.86 26.80
N SER A 413 -33.74 21.06 26.21
CA SER A 413 -34.47 22.27 26.68
C SER A 413 -35.99 22.07 26.76
N ARG A 414 -36.58 21.26 25.87
CA ARG A 414 -38.02 20.96 25.88
C ARG A 414 -38.46 20.22 27.15
N LEU A 415 -37.57 19.36 27.72
CA LEU A 415 -37.84 18.71 29.00
C LEU A 415 -37.85 19.75 30.12
N MET A 416 -36.97 20.73 30.10
CA MET A 416 -36.91 21.83 31.08
C MET A 416 -38.18 22.69 31.02
N GLU A 417 -38.60 23.04 29.81
CA GLU A 417 -39.86 23.78 29.58
C GLU A 417 -41.08 23.02 30.11
N ARG A 418 -41.15 21.71 29.84
CA ARG A 418 -42.22 20.83 30.35
C ARG A 418 -42.26 20.77 31.89
N GLN A 419 -41.09 20.82 32.54
CA GLN A 419 -40.99 20.86 33.99
C GLN A 419 -41.17 22.28 34.56
N SER A 420 -41.32 23.31 33.73
CA SER A 420 -41.37 24.72 34.12
C SER A 420 -40.12 25.16 34.91
N VAL A 421 -38.97 24.59 34.57
CA VAL A 421 -37.65 24.92 35.16
C VAL A 421 -36.92 25.89 34.27
N ASN A 422 -36.44 26.98 34.83
CA ASN A 422 -35.55 27.92 34.13
C ASN A 422 -34.19 27.24 33.89
N TRP A 423 -33.73 27.24 32.66
CA TRP A 423 -32.44 26.66 32.25
C TRP A 423 -31.51 27.71 31.64
N LEU A 424 -30.21 27.48 31.68
CA LEU A 424 -29.21 28.36 31.10
C LEU A 424 -28.87 27.92 29.67
N PRO A 425 -28.91 28.82 28.67
CA PRO A 425 -28.43 28.53 27.36
C PRO A 425 -26.92 28.29 27.38
N CYS A 426 -26.45 27.35 26.56
CA CYS A 426 -25.04 27.03 26.43
C CYS A 426 -24.64 27.23 24.96
N GLU A 427 -23.60 28.00 24.73
CA GLU A 427 -23.04 28.28 23.39
C GLU A 427 -21.90 27.33 23.01
N LEU A 428 -21.53 26.38 23.90
CA LEU A 428 -20.49 25.43 23.58
C LEU A 428 -20.96 24.45 22.50
N PRO A 429 -20.07 24.08 21.58
CA PRO A 429 -20.39 23.14 20.50
C PRO A 429 -20.62 21.73 21.05
N GLY A 430 -21.77 21.13 20.73
CA GLY A 430 -22.12 19.79 21.16
C GLY A 430 -23.60 19.61 21.44
N THR A 431 -23.96 18.41 21.88
CA THR A 431 -25.30 18.10 22.39
C THR A 431 -25.35 18.50 23.86
N ILE A 432 -26.26 19.40 24.18
CA ILE A 432 -26.45 19.88 25.55
C ILE A 432 -27.52 19.03 26.23
N VAL A 433 -27.14 18.43 27.33
CA VAL A 433 -27.99 17.63 28.21
C VAL A 433 -28.21 18.41 29.51
N HIS A 434 -29.42 18.91 29.72
CA HIS A 434 -29.82 19.60 30.93
C HIS A 434 -30.20 18.59 32.01
N VAL A 435 -29.86 18.90 33.25
CA VAL A 435 -30.13 18.05 34.41
C VAL A 435 -30.94 18.84 35.46
N THR A 436 -32.01 18.22 35.95
CA THR A 436 -32.80 18.74 37.09
C THR A 436 -32.80 17.74 38.22
N ILE A 437 -32.75 18.22 39.47
CA ILE A 437 -32.81 17.40 40.67
C ILE A 437 -33.87 18.04 41.59
N ASP A 438 -34.90 17.27 41.97
CA ASP A 438 -36.04 17.71 42.80
C ASP A 438 -36.72 19.00 42.28
N GLY A 439 -36.76 19.15 40.92
CA GLY A 439 -37.38 20.32 40.29
C GLY A 439 -36.50 21.56 40.23
N PHE A 440 -35.27 21.51 40.71
CA PHE A 440 -34.28 22.57 40.58
C PHE A 440 -33.36 22.29 39.41
N TYR A 441 -32.94 23.31 38.66
CA TYR A 441 -31.93 23.19 37.65
C TYR A 441 -30.58 22.90 38.28
N ALA A 442 -30.00 21.73 37.99
CA ALA A 442 -28.73 21.31 38.58
C ALA A 442 -27.53 21.68 37.68
N GLY A 443 -27.79 21.95 36.39
CA GLY A 443 -26.75 22.30 35.42
C GLY A 443 -26.96 21.65 34.08
N HIS A 444 -25.95 21.69 33.24
CA HIS A 444 -25.93 21.01 31.95
C HIS A 444 -24.60 20.31 31.68
N ILE A 445 -24.67 19.25 30.87
CA ILE A 445 -23.54 18.46 30.42
C ILE A 445 -23.44 18.64 28.92
N VAL A 446 -22.25 18.96 28.41
CA VAL A 446 -21.97 19.07 26.98
C VAL A 446 -21.36 17.78 26.52
N ILE A 447 -21.97 17.17 25.52
CA ILE A 447 -21.50 15.92 24.91
C ILE A 447 -21.12 16.22 23.47
N ALA A 448 -19.89 15.94 23.12
CA ALA A 448 -19.36 16.17 21.79
C ALA A 448 -18.50 15.00 21.32
N ASP A 449 -18.39 14.86 20.00
CA ASP A 449 -17.45 13.94 19.37
C ASP A 449 -16.02 14.52 19.51
N GLN A 450 -15.11 13.72 20.06
CA GLN A 450 -13.77 14.18 20.40
C GLN A 450 -12.79 13.99 19.25
N PRO A 451 -11.93 14.99 18.95
CA PRO A 451 -10.83 14.78 18.02
C PRO A 451 -9.92 13.62 18.46
N LYS A 452 -9.43 12.86 17.49
CA LYS A 452 -8.42 11.83 17.75
C LYS A 452 -7.14 12.47 18.28
N PRO A 453 -6.42 11.80 19.19
CA PRO A 453 -5.23 12.38 19.84
C PRO A 453 -4.14 12.82 18.86
N ASP A 454 -4.02 12.13 17.73
CA ASP A 454 -3.00 12.37 16.71
C ASP A 454 -3.51 13.16 15.48
N ALA A 455 -4.80 13.55 15.44
CA ALA A 455 -5.38 14.28 14.31
C ALA A 455 -4.66 15.62 14.03
N LYS A 456 -4.39 16.41 15.08
CA LYS A 456 -3.65 17.67 14.93
C LYS A 456 -2.24 17.45 14.42
N GLU A 457 -1.54 16.44 14.94
CA GLU A 457 -0.19 16.08 14.50
C GLU A 457 -0.20 15.65 13.04
N ALA A 458 -1.20 14.89 12.59
CA ALA A 458 -1.38 14.49 11.21
C ALA A 458 -1.48 15.71 10.27
N ILE A 459 -2.29 16.71 10.60
CA ILE A 459 -2.43 17.94 9.81
C ILE A 459 -1.09 18.71 9.73
N VAL A 460 -0.39 18.85 10.85
CA VAL A 460 0.92 19.49 10.89
C VAL A 460 1.94 18.77 10.01
N GLN A 461 1.99 17.43 10.09
CA GLN A 461 2.90 16.62 9.26
C GLN A 461 2.56 16.72 7.77
N LEU A 462 1.28 16.73 7.39
CA LEU A 462 0.85 16.90 6.00
C LEU A 462 1.29 18.25 5.44
N LYS A 463 1.07 19.34 6.18
CA LYS A 463 1.52 20.68 5.79
C LYS A 463 3.04 20.78 5.68
N ALA A 464 3.77 20.22 6.63
CA ALA A 464 5.24 20.16 6.58
C ALA A 464 5.78 19.39 5.37
N MET A 465 5.00 18.42 4.87
CA MET A 465 5.34 17.67 3.64
C MET A 465 4.93 18.41 2.36
N GLY A 466 4.35 19.60 2.44
CA GLY A 466 3.97 20.41 1.29
C GLY A 466 2.61 20.05 0.69
N VAL A 467 1.71 19.48 1.48
CA VAL A 467 0.27 19.49 1.16
C VAL A 467 -0.19 20.94 1.22
N LYS A 468 -0.77 21.42 0.13
CA LYS A 468 -1.12 22.85 -0.03
C LYS A 468 -2.40 23.21 0.68
N LYS A 469 -3.35 22.25 0.77
CA LYS A 469 -4.69 22.51 1.28
C LYS A 469 -5.21 21.31 2.06
N THR A 470 -5.71 21.58 3.26
CA THR A 470 -6.39 20.60 4.12
C THR A 470 -7.82 21.07 4.37
N VAL A 471 -8.81 20.24 4.00
CA VAL A 471 -10.23 20.60 4.01
C VAL A 471 -11.00 19.61 4.84
N MET A 472 -11.99 20.05 5.62
CA MET A 472 -12.92 19.18 6.34
C MET A 472 -14.32 19.31 5.76
N LEU A 473 -14.99 18.17 5.53
CA LEU A 473 -16.40 18.09 5.17
C LEU A 473 -17.18 17.48 6.33
N THR A 474 -18.30 18.07 6.69
CA THR A 474 -19.15 17.56 7.80
C THR A 474 -20.62 17.91 7.60
N GLY A 475 -21.51 17.06 8.14
CA GLY A 475 -22.93 17.35 8.26
C GLY A 475 -23.29 18.20 9.49
N ASP A 476 -22.33 18.48 10.39
CA ASP A 476 -22.56 19.28 11.59
C ASP A 476 -22.84 20.75 11.28
N THR A 477 -23.27 21.48 12.32
CA THR A 477 -23.45 22.94 12.25
C THR A 477 -22.13 23.67 12.02
N LYS A 478 -22.22 24.90 11.51
CA LYS A 478 -21.04 25.75 11.22
C LYS A 478 -20.20 26.01 12.45
N GLU A 479 -20.82 26.19 13.62
CA GLU A 479 -20.15 26.48 14.89
C GLU A 479 -19.28 25.30 15.33
N VAL A 480 -19.83 24.08 15.26
CA VAL A 480 -19.09 22.85 15.58
C VAL A 480 -17.93 22.65 14.61
N ALA A 481 -18.21 22.79 13.31
CA ALA A 481 -17.21 22.63 12.27
C ALA A 481 -16.05 23.64 12.40
N HIS A 482 -16.37 24.89 12.68
CA HIS A 482 -15.37 25.94 12.91
C HIS A 482 -14.46 25.60 14.09
N THR A 483 -15.05 25.24 15.22
CA THR A 483 -14.30 24.90 16.46
C THR A 483 -13.33 23.75 16.21
N VAL A 484 -13.76 22.69 15.52
CA VAL A 484 -12.91 21.53 15.21
C VAL A 484 -11.82 21.91 14.21
N ALA A 485 -12.16 22.66 13.16
CA ALA A 485 -11.20 23.07 12.13
C ALA A 485 -10.07 23.94 12.73
N ASP A 486 -10.41 24.90 13.58
CA ASP A 486 -9.44 25.76 14.25
C ASP A 486 -8.56 24.98 15.24
N ALA A 487 -9.14 24.08 16.02
CA ALA A 487 -8.39 23.27 16.99
C ALA A 487 -7.35 22.36 16.29
N LEU A 488 -7.68 21.84 15.11
CA LEU A 488 -6.81 20.98 14.31
C LEU A 488 -5.88 21.77 13.38
N GLY A 489 -6.20 23.04 13.09
CA GLY A 489 -5.44 23.90 12.19
C GLY A 489 -5.65 23.57 10.72
N LEU A 490 -6.88 23.23 10.32
CA LEU A 490 -7.28 23.02 8.93
C LEU A 490 -7.36 24.34 8.15
N ASP A 491 -7.22 24.29 6.82
CA ASP A 491 -7.22 25.49 5.99
C ASP A 491 -8.65 25.91 5.58
N GLU A 492 -9.55 24.94 5.42
CA GLU A 492 -10.93 25.16 4.99
C GLU A 492 -11.86 24.11 5.61
N TYR A 493 -13.12 24.46 5.82
CA TYR A 493 -14.15 23.50 6.21
C TYR A 493 -15.49 23.83 5.52
N HIS A 494 -16.32 22.79 5.31
CA HIS A 494 -17.69 22.91 4.83
C HIS A 494 -18.59 22.13 5.76
N ALA A 495 -19.61 22.81 6.24
CA ALA A 495 -20.55 22.33 7.25
C ALA A 495 -21.96 22.15 6.65
N GLU A 496 -22.86 21.50 7.40
CA GLU A 496 -24.26 21.29 7.05
C GLU A 496 -24.46 20.52 5.74
N LEU A 497 -23.51 19.64 5.38
CA LEU A 497 -23.53 18.87 4.14
C LEU A 497 -24.31 17.57 4.30
N LEU A 498 -25.23 17.32 3.37
CA LEU A 498 -25.78 15.99 3.15
C LEU A 498 -24.78 15.11 2.38
N PRO A 499 -24.91 13.77 2.38
CA PRO A 499 -24.00 12.88 1.67
C PRO A 499 -23.81 13.23 0.18
N ALA A 500 -24.89 13.64 -0.52
CA ALA A 500 -24.81 14.07 -1.91
C ALA A 500 -24.04 15.40 -2.08
N ASP A 501 -24.16 16.31 -1.12
CA ASP A 501 -23.47 17.61 -1.14
C ASP A 501 -21.95 17.42 -0.96
N LYS A 502 -21.52 16.43 -0.15
CA LYS A 502 -20.10 16.07 -0.02
C LYS A 502 -19.50 15.67 -1.36
N VAL A 503 -20.20 14.85 -2.15
CA VAL A 503 -19.75 14.44 -3.50
C VAL A 503 -19.61 15.66 -4.40
N THR A 504 -20.64 16.52 -4.45
CA THR A 504 -20.63 17.75 -5.25
C THR A 504 -19.47 18.65 -4.85
N ARG A 505 -19.20 18.79 -3.55
CA ARG A 505 -18.12 19.62 -3.04
C ARG A 505 -16.74 19.09 -3.42
N VAL A 506 -16.54 17.77 -3.36
CA VAL A 506 -15.30 17.14 -3.83
C VAL A 506 -15.12 17.35 -5.34
N GLU A 507 -16.20 17.25 -6.14
CA GLU A 507 -16.13 17.56 -7.58
C GLU A 507 -15.77 19.01 -7.90
N GLU A 508 -16.24 19.96 -7.09
CA GLU A 508 -15.85 21.36 -7.21
C GLU A 508 -14.38 21.57 -6.89
N LEU A 509 -13.88 20.97 -5.80
CA LEU A 509 -12.47 21.00 -5.42
C LEU A 509 -11.57 20.38 -6.50
N LEU A 510 -11.97 19.23 -7.08
CA LEU A 510 -11.26 18.59 -8.19
C LEU A 510 -11.12 19.47 -9.43
N LYS A 511 -12.10 20.36 -9.69
CA LYS A 511 -12.04 21.30 -10.81
C LYS A 511 -11.16 22.52 -10.53
N GLN A 512 -11.02 22.91 -9.27
CA GLN A 512 -10.26 24.10 -8.85
C GLN A 512 -8.77 23.82 -8.66
N GLU A 513 -8.42 22.60 -8.29
CA GLU A 513 -7.06 22.22 -7.94
C GLU A 513 -6.28 21.72 -9.17
N THR A 514 -4.99 22.04 -9.20
CA THR A 514 -4.07 21.61 -10.27
C THR A 514 -3.37 20.29 -9.97
N GLY A 515 -3.38 19.86 -8.71
CA GLY A 515 -2.78 18.62 -8.23
C GLY A 515 -3.78 17.49 -8.05
N LYS A 516 -3.39 16.47 -7.28
CA LYS A 516 -4.25 15.34 -6.95
C LYS A 516 -4.93 15.57 -5.60
N LEU A 517 -6.22 15.22 -5.53
CA LEU A 517 -7.04 15.31 -4.34
C LEU A 517 -7.19 13.92 -3.71
N ALA A 518 -6.79 13.79 -2.44
CA ALA A 518 -7.05 12.62 -1.61
C ALA A 518 -8.24 12.91 -0.68
N PHE A 519 -9.25 12.04 -0.68
CA PHE A 519 -10.34 12.08 0.28
C PHE A 519 -10.13 11.00 1.33
N VAL A 520 -10.32 11.35 2.60
CA VAL A 520 -10.15 10.46 3.76
C VAL A 520 -11.48 10.36 4.49
N GLY A 521 -12.00 9.15 4.66
CA GLY A 521 -13.27 8.88 5.32
C GLY A 521 -13.27 7.52 6.04
N ASP A 522 -14.32 7.24 6.83
CA ASP A 522 -14.53 5.96 7.49
C ASP A 522 -15.11 4.86 6.56
N GLY A 523 -15.61 5.27 5.41
CA GLY A 523 -16.07 4.41 4.31
C GLY A 523 -17.48 3.88 4.41
N ILE A 524 -18.17 3.97 5.55
CA ILE A 524 -19.54 3.47 5.66
C ILE A 524 -20.51 4.39 4.93
N ASN A 525 -20.42 5.69 5.21
CA ASN A 525 -21.30 6.70 4.62
C ASN A 525 -20.65 7.42 3.42
N ASP A 526 -19.33 7.36 3.31
CA ASP A 526 -18.53 8.15 2.37
C ASP A 526 -18.07 7.35 1.13
N ALA A 527 -18.51 6.09 0.96
CA ALA A 527 -18.17 5.27 -0.20
C ALA A 527 -18.33 6.00 -1.57
N PRO A 528 -19.41 6.75 -1.82
CA PRO A 528 -19.54 7.52 -3.06
C PRO A 528 -18.49 8.62 -3.21
N VAL A 529 -18.08 9.25 -2.11
CA VAL A 529 -17.07 10.32 -2.10
C VAL A 529 -15.66 9.73 -2.29
N LEU A 530 -15.35 8.61 -1.62
CA LEU A 530 -14.10 7.87 -1.77
C LEU A 530 -13.85 7.47 -3.22
N THR A 531 -14.89 6.95 -3.89
CA THR A 531 -14.80 6.53 -5.30
C THR A 531 -14.66 7.72 -6.26
N ARG A 532 -15.16 8.90 -5.88
CA ARG A 532 -15.16 10.09 -6.75
C ARG A 532 -13.85 10.88 -6.69
N ALA A 533 -13.13 10.84 -5.59
CA ALA A 533 -11.83 11.49 -5.42
C ALA A 533 -10.77 10.91 -6.38
N ASP A 534 -9.66 11.62 -6.60
CA ASP A 534 -8.50 11.05 -7.30
C ASP A 534 -7.89 9.87 -6.54
N ILE A 535 -7.96 9.93 -5.19
CA ILE A 535 -7.51 8.86 -4.29
C ILE A 535 -8.48 8.81 -3.10
N GLY A 536 -9.17 7.69 -2.94
CA GLY A 536 -9.98 7.40 -1.76
C GLY A 536 -9.14 6.68 -0.70
N ILE A 537 -9.10 7.21 0.53
CA ILE A 537 -8.39 6.62 1.68
C ILE A 537 -9.42 6.28 2.76
N ALA A 538 -9.57 4.99 3.08
CA ALA A 538 -10.43 4.55 4.18
C ALA A 538 -9.62 4.43 5.48
N MET A 539 -10.23 4.89 6.58
CA MET A 539 -9.70 4.78 7.94
C MET A 539 -10.33 3.59 8.67
N GLY A 540 -9.54 2.95 9.57
CA GLY A 540 -10.07 1.92 10.47
C GLY A 540 -10.60 0.67 9.76
N GLY A 541 -9.98 0.26 8.65
CA GLY A 541 -10.48 -0.76 7.71
C GLY A 541 -10.79 -2.14 8.26
N LEU A 542 -10.50 -2.41 9.54
CA LEU A 542 -10.76 -3.71 10.18
C LEU A 542 -12.25 -3.96 10.48
N GLY A 543 -13.14 -2.97 10.31
CA GLY A 543 -14.55 -3.06 10.65
C GLY A 543 -15.56 -2.89 9.51
N SER A 544 -15.15 -2.35 8.36
CA SER A 544 -16.08 -2.00 7.27
C SER A 544 -15.64 -2.58 5.92
N ASP A 545 -16.30 -3.66 5.51
CA ASP A 545 -16.09 -4.27 4.19
C ASP A 545 -16.39 -3.29 3.05
N ALA A 546 -17.42 -2.46 3.20
CA ALA A 546 -17.79 -1.43 2.22
C ALA A 546 -16.70 -0.36 2.06
N ALA A 547 -16.03 0.03 3.14
CA ALA A 547 -14.89 0.95 3.11
C ALA A 547 -13.70 0.35 2.37
N ILE A 548 -13.39 -0.91 2.69
CA ILE A 548 -12.31 -1.65 2.04
C ILE A 548 -12.59 -1.73 0.54
N GLU A 549 -13.82 -1.99 0.10
CA GLU A 549 -14.16 -2.13 -1.31
C GLU A 549 -14.08 -0.78 -2.07
N ALA A 550 -14.60 0.29 -1.48
CA ALA A 550 -14.71 1.61 -2.12
C ALA A 550 -13.38 2.38 -2.19
N ALA A 551 -12.48 2.21 -1.22
CA ALA A 551 -11.25 2.96 -1.14
C ALA A 551 -10.12 2.39 -2.01
N ASP A 552 -9.19 3.24 -2.43
CA ASP A 552 -7.97 2.89 -3.16
C ASP A 552 -6.81 2.55 -2.21
N ILE A 553 -6.85 3.13 -1.03
CA ILE A 553 -5.89 2.95 0.06
C ILE A 553 -6.68 2.72 1.35
N VAL A 554 -6.27 1.73 2.13
CA VAL A 554 -6.91 1.40 3.41
C VAL A 554 -5.88 1.50 4.53
N LEU A 555 -6.18 2.29 5.55
CA LEU A 555 -5.42 2.35 6.79
C LEU A 555 -6.01 1.33 7.75
N MET A 556 -5.20 0.36 8.16
CA MET A 556 -5.65 -0.77 8.98
C MET A 556 -5.93 -0.38 10.43
N ASP A 557 -5.30 0.68 10.89
CA ASP A 557 -5.55 1.30 12.19
C ASP A 557 -6.32 2.62 12.03
N ASP A 558 -6.75 3.15 13.16
CA ASP A 558 -7.57 4.35 13.21
C ASP A 558 -6.74 5.63 13.48
N GLN A 559 -5.49 5.67 12.97
CA GLN A 559 -4.54 6.76 13.21
C GLN A 559 -4.40 7.70 12.00
N PRO A 560 -4.89 8.95 12.05
CA PRO A 560 -4.72 9.94 10.99
C PRO A 560 -3.25 10.21 10.58
N THR A 561 -2.29 10.06 11.47
CA THR A 561 -0.85 10.22 11.19
C THR A 561 -0.33 9.26 10.12
N LYS A 562 -0.99 8.11 9.91
CA LYS A 562 -0.65 7.14 8.86
C LYS A 562 -0.81 7.70 7.44
N ILE A 563 -1.66 8.70 7.25
CA ILE A 563 -1.82 9.40 5.95
C ILE A 563 -0.50 10.06 5.55
N ALA A 564 0.16 10.72 6.49
CA ALA A 564 1.47 11.32 6.26
C ALA A 564 2.54 10.26 5.95
N VAL A 565 2.50 9.11 6.63
CA VAL A 565 3.38 7.97 6.34
C VAL A 565 3.14 7.44 4.92
N ALA A 566 1.87 7.27 4.51
CA ALA A 566 1.49 6.82 3.18
C ALA A 566 2.04 7.75 2.07
N ILE A 567 1.84 9.06 2.20
CA ILE A 567 2.35 10.07 1.26
C ILE A 567 3.89 10.04 1.21
N ARG A 568 4.57 9.85 2.34
CA ARG A 568 6.03 9.77 2.41
C ARG A 568 6.56 8.55 1.65
N ILE A 569 5.94 7.39 1.85
CA ILE A 569 6.28 6.14 1.13
C ILE A 569 6.03 6.32 -0.37
N ALA A 570 4.89 6.89 -0.75
CA ALA A 570 4.53 7.17 -2.13
C ALA A 570 5.56 8.08 -2.83
N ARG A 571 5.92 9.20 -2.21
CA ARG A 571 6.92 10.15 -2.73
C ARG A 571 8.32 9.53 -2.82
N LYS A 572 8.71 8.71 -1.82
CA LYS A 572 9.97 7.97 -1.85
C LYS A 572 10.00 7.00 -3.03
N THR A 573 8.92 6.24 -3.24
CA THR A 573 8.81 5.27 -4.33
C THR A 573 8.92 5.95 -5.70
N VAL A 574 8.15 7.01 -5.93
CA VAL A 574 8.19 7.76 -7.20
C VAL A 574 9.55 8.42 -7.42
N ARG A 575 10.23 8.89 -6.38
CA ARG A 575 11.60 9.42 -6.46
C ARG A 575 12.57 8.34 -6.94
N ILE A 576 12.54 7.15 -6.33
CA ILE A 576 13.40 6.02 -6.72
C ILE A 576 13.12 5.58 -8.16
N VAL A 577 11.85 5.53 -8.57
CA VAL A 577 11.46 5.27 -9.97
C VAL A 577 12.11 6.29 -10.91
N ARG A 578 12.01 7.58 -10.58
CA ARG A 578 12.61 8.66 -11.39
C ARG A 578 14.12 8.58 -11.43
N GLU A 579 14.78 8.30 -10.31
CA GLU A 579 16.22 8.07 -10.22
C GLU A 579 16.65 6.94 -11.18
N ASN A 580 15.95 5.79 -11.13
CA ASN A 580 16.22 4.66 -11.99
C ASN A 580 16.03 4.98 -13.48
N ILE A 581 14.95 5.69 -13.83
CA ILE A 581 14.69 6.09 -15.22
C ILE A 581 15.80 7.01 -15.73
N VAL A 582 16.12 8.07 -14.99
CA VAL A 582 17.15 9.04 -15.42
C VAL A 582 18.52 8.37 -15.51
N PHE A 583 18.90 7.58 -14.51
CA PHE A 583 20.17 6.86 -14.49
C PHE A 583 20.31 5.91 -15.69
N ALA A 584 19.30 5.05 -15.90
CA ALA A 584 19.31 4.07 -16.98
C ALA A 584 19.36 4.73 -18.36
N LEU A 585 18.57 5.77 -18.60
CA LEU A 585 18.56 6.48 -19.89
C LEU A 585 19.86 7.23 -20.13
N THR A 586 20.45 7.85 -19.11
CA THR A 586 21.71 8.60 -19.24
C THR A 586 22.87 7.66 -19.60
N VAL A 587 23.04 6.55 -18.85
CA VAL A 587 24.10 5.59 -19.15
C VAL A 587 23.92 4.99 -20.55
N LYS A 588 22.68 4.61 -20.92
CA LYS A 588 22.38 4.08 -22.24
C LYS A 588 22.69 5.08 -23.35
N ALA A 589 22.32 6.34 -23.22
CA ALA A 589 22.63 7.36 -24.22
C ALA A 589 24.15 7.50 -24.46
N ILE A 590 24.94 7.51 -23.37
CA ILE A 590 26.40 7.59 -23.45
C ILE A 590 26.97 6.36 -24.19
N VAL A 591 26.55 5.14 -23.78
CA VAL A 591 27.11 3.90 -24.35
C VAL A 591 26.64 3.69 -25.80
N LEU A 592 25.41 4.11 -26.16
CA LEU A 592 24.92 4.11 -27.55
C LEU A 592 25.78 5.00 -28.46
N VAL A 593 26.10 6.21 -28.01
CA VAL A 593 26.98 7.12 -28.77
C VAL A 593 28.38 6.50 -28.91
N MET A 594 28.92 5.92 -27.83
CA MET A 594 30.22 5.24 -27.90
C MET A 594 30.19 4.04 -28.86
N GLY A 595 29.10 3.24 -28.86
CA GLY A 595 28.91 2.11 -29.76
C GLY A 595 28.83 2.54 -31.22
N ALA A 596 28.05 3.57 -31.53
CA ALA A 596 27.94 4.13 -32.89
C ALA A 596 29.28 4.68 -33.41
N LEU A 597 30.10 5.27 -32.52
CA LEU A 597 31.45 5.74 -32.85
C LEU A 597 32.49 4.60 -32.95
N GLY A 598 32.11 3.34 -32.69
CA GLY A 598 33.01 2.19 -32.70
C GLY A 598 34.02 2.16 -31.55
N ARG A 599 33.73 2.87 -30.46
CA ARG A 599 34.58 2.95 -29.25
C ARG A 599 34.14 2.04 -28.12
N ALA A 600 33.02 1.35 -28.25
CA ALA A 600 32.53 0.40 -27.28
C ALA A 600 32.56 -1.02 -27.85
N PRO A 601 33.36 -1.94 -27.29
CA PRO A 601 33.27 -3.35 -27.63
C PRO A 601 31.96 -3.94 -27.14
N MET A 602 31.48 -4.99 -27.78
CA MET A 602 30.15 -5.59 -27.47
C MET A 602 30.05 -6.09 -26.03
N TRP A 603 31.14 -6.63 -25.46
CA TRP A 603 31.15 -7.08 -24.07
C TRP A 603 30.92 -5.91 -23.07
N LEU A 604 31.48 -4.72 -23.38
CA LEU A 604 31.25 -3.53 -22.55
C LEU A 604 29.80 -3.06 -22.64
N ALA A 605 29.19 -3.18 -23.80
CA ALA A 605 27.78 -2.89 -24.03
C ALA A 605 26.88 -3.74 -23.16
N VAL A 606 27.10 -5.05 -23.14
CA VAL A 606 26.33 -5.99 -22.31
C VAL A 606 26.59 -5.75 -20.81
N PHE A 607 27.86 -5.53 -20.45
CA PHE A 607 28.22 -5.22 -19.07
C PHE A 607 27.55 -3.94 -18.58
N ALA A 608 27.49 -2.91 -19.40
CA ALA A 608 26.77 -1.67 -19.05
C ALA A 608 25.27 -1.91 -18.90
N ASP A 609 24.63 -2.69 -19.77
CA ASP A 609 23.18 -2.98 -19.67
C ASP A 609 22.84 -3.80 -18.41
N VAL A 610 23.55 -4.91 -18.20
CA VAL A 610 23.37 -5.79 -17.03
C VAL A 610 23.73 -5.05 -15.73
N GLY A 611 24.84 -4.28 -15.73
CA GLY A 611 25.26 -3.51 -14.56
C GLY A 611 24.27 -2.41 -14.18
N VAL A 612 23.74 -1.70 -15.16
CA VAL A 612 22.69 -0.68 -14.94
C VAL A 612 21.42 -1.33 -14.41
N ALA A 613 20.99 -2.46 -14.98
CA ALA A 613 19.82 -3.19 -14.50
C ALA A 613 20.02 -3.65 -13.05
N PHE A 614 21.17 -4.20 -12.70
CA PHE A 614 21.51 -4.62 -11.35
C PHE A 614 21.47 -3.45 -10.36
N LEU A 615 22.10 -2.33 -10.66
CA LEU A 615 22.10 -1.14 -9.82
C LEU A 615 20.70 -0.56 -9.65
N ALA A 616 19.90 -0.52 -10.72
CA ALA A 616 18.51 -0.07 -10.68
C ALA A 616 17.62 -0.98 -9.83
N ILE A 617 17.83 -2.29 -9.85
CA ILE A 617 17.16 -3.27 -8.99
C ILE A 617 17.53 -3.03 -7.51
N LEU A 618 18.83 -2.88 -7.21
CA LEU A 618 19.28 -2.57 -5.84
C LEU A 618 18.68 -1.27 -5.32
N ASN A 619 18.59 -0.24 -6.17
CA ASN A 619 17.92 1.01 -5.81
C ASN A 619 16.42 0.81 -5.58
N ALA A 620 15.74 0.02 -6.43
CA ALA A 620 14.32 -0.32 -6.27
C ALA A 620 14.03 -1.05 -4.95
N MET A 621 14.91 -1.93 -4.51
CA MET A 621 14.76 -2.63 -3.22
C MET A 621 14.73 -1.68 -2.01
N ARG A 622 15.26 -0.45 -2.13
CA ARG A 622 15.16 0.57 -1.06
C ARG A 622 13.72 1.00 -0.77
N CYS A 623 12.78 0.73 -1.68
CA CYS A 623 11.35 0.98 -1.44
C CYS A 623 10.78 0.07 -0.34
N LEU A 624 11.30 -1.14 -0.16
CA LEU A 624 10.87 -2.09 0.88
C LEU A 624 11.23 -1.66 2.31
N TYR A 625 12.26 -0.82 2.46
CA TYR A 625 12.72 -0.36 3.76
C TYR A 625 11.96 0.90 4.17
N THR A 626 11.30 0.84 5.32
CA THR A 626 10.59 1.97 5.93
C THR A 626 11.41 2.59 7.06
N GLU A 627 10.94 3.71 7.63
CA GLU A 627 11.61 4.31 8.79
C GLU A 627 11.58 3.41 10.03
N LYS A 628 10.63 2.46 10.11
CA LYS A 628 10.61 1.43 11.17
C LYS A 628 11.83 0.49 11.10
N ASP A 629 12.37 0.24 9.92
CA ASP A 629 13.55 -0.62 9.75
C ASP A 629 14.87 0.08 10.17
N LYS A 630 14.81 1.38 10.53
CA LYS A 630 15.96 2.16 10.99
C LYS A 630 16.10 2.26 12.51
N LYS A 631 15.10 1.83 13.27
CA LYS A 631 15.13 1.69 14.72
C LYS A 631 15.34 0.23 15.10
#